data_30e97d6552b88b96b37e8ef3c51a162c
#
_entry.id   30e97d6552b88b96b37e8ef3c51a162c
#
_cell.length_a   1.000
_cell.length_b   1.000
_cell.length_c   1.000
_cell.angle_alpha   90.00
_cell.angle_beta   90.00
_cell.angle_gamma   90.00
#
_symmetry.space_group_name_H-M   'P 1'
#
loop_
_entity.id
_entity.type
_entity.pdbx_description
1 polymer ?
#
loop_
_entity_poly.entity_id
_entity_poly.type
_entity_poly.pdbx_seq_one_letter_code
_entity_poly.pdbx_strand_id
1 'polypeptide(L)'
;MQITKVTLRPVAMNKVCAIASIVIDDEFVIHDLRVVNGEKGVFVAMPSRKLPSGEFRDICHPINSDTRQMIQERVLAEFEAEGGLDAFARAATELATPQ
;
A
#
# COMPACT_ATOMS: atom_id res chain seq x y z
N MET A 1 -14.59 -0.87 13.06
CA MET A 1 -13.14 -0.92 12.80
C MET A 1 -12.71 0.41 12.23
N GLN A 2 -11.71 1.04 12.82
CA GLN A 2 -11.21 2.32 12.36
C GLN A 2 -9.72 2.21 12.08
N ILE A 3 -9.28 2.78 10.96
CA ILE A 3 -7.85 2.91 10.68
C ILE A 3 -7.39 4.20 11.36
N THR A 4 -6.59 4.05 12.39
CA THR A 4 -6.16 5.17 13.23
C THR A 4 -4.81 5.73 12.82
N LYS A 5 -4.05 5.00 12.00
CA LYS A 5 -2.78 5.49 11.48
C LYS A 5 -2.44 4.77 10.17
N VAL A 6 -1.89 5.52 9.22
CA VAL A 6 -1.33 4.97 7.98
C VAL A 6 0.11 5.45 7.87
N THR A 7 1.02 4.52 7.67
CA THR A 7 2.43 4.83 7.45
C THR A 7 2.82 4.34 6.06
N LEU A 8 3.48 5.19 5.29
CA LEU A 8 3.87 4.88 3.93
C LEU A 8 5.38 5.06 3.78
N ARG A 9 6.00 4.19 2.99
CA ARG A 9 7.39 4.40 2.58
C ARG A 9 7.51 4.15 1.08
N PRO A 10 8.31 4.98 0.38
CA PRO A 10 8.50 4.81 -1.06
C PRO A 10 9.35 3.57 -1.36
N VAL A 11 9.07 2.94 -2.49
CA VAL A 11 9.86 1.80 -2.97
C VAL A 11 10.03 1.90 -4.47
N ALA A 12 11.16 1.40 -4.96
CA ALA A 12 11.46 1.33 -6.38
C ALA A 12 11.25 -0.11 -6.87
N MET A 13 10.00 -0.50 -7.00
CA MET A 13 9.62 -1.86 -7.41
C MET A 13 8.56 -1.77 -8.50
N ASN A 14 8.89 -2.20 -9.69
CA ASN A 14 7.95 -2.33 -10.80
C ASN A 14 6.80 -1.30 -10.73
N LYS A 15 5.56 -1.75 -10.57
CA LYS A 15 4.38 -0.87 -10.46
C LYS A 15 4.05 -0.46 -9.03
N VAL A 16 4.79 -0.95 -8.05
CA VAL A 16 4.55 -0.62 -6.64
C VAL A 16 5.22 0.71 -6.32
N CYS A 17 4.44 1.67 -5.85
CA CYS A 17 4.90 3.04 -5.52
C CYS A 17 5.27 3.20 -4.06
N ALA A 18 4.59 2.46 -3.18
CA ALA A 18 4.79 2.58 -1.75
C ALA A 18 4.38 1.29 -1.05
N ILE A 19 5.00 1.06 0.09
CA ILE A 19 4.58 0.01 1.02
C ILE A 19 3.89 0.71 2.18
N ALA A 20 2.74 0.21 2.55
CA ALA A 20 1.91 0.81 3.59
C ALA A 20 1.74 -0.11 4.78
N SER A 21 1.61 0.50 5.95
CA SER A 21 1.16 -0.17 7.16
C SER A 21 -0.04 0.58 7.70
N ILE A 22 -1.03 -0.15 8.19
CA ILE A 22 -2.22 0.46 8.78
C ILE A 22 -2.38 -0.04 10.21
N VAL A 23 -2.75 0.87 11.11
CA VAL A 23 -3.08 0.55 12.48
C VAL A 23 -4.60 0.60 12.62
N ILE A 24 -5.16 -0.43 13.21
CA ILE A 24 -6.60 -0.58 13.39
C ILE A 24 -6.92 -0.41 14.86
N ASP A 25 -7.80 0.56 15.18
CA ASP A 25 -8.29 0.82 16.52
C ASP A 25 -7.17 1.03 17.55
N ASP A 26 -6.01 1.54 17.12
CA ASP A 26 -4.81 1.70 17.96
C ASP A 26 -4.32 0.41 18.62
N GLU A 27 -4.77 -0.74 18.14
CA GLU A 27 -4.51 -2.03 18.79
C GLU A 27 -3.87 -3.06 17.87
N PHE A 28 -4.04 -2.91 16.56
CA PHE A 28 -3.62 -3.96 15.62
C PHE A 28 -2.98 -3.32 14.39
N VAL A 29 -1.83 -3.83 13.96
CA VAL A 29 -1.16 -3.32 12.76
C VAL A 29 -1.13 -4.39 11.67
N ILE A 30 -1.38 -3.96 10.44
CA ILE A 30 -1.18 -4.80 9.26
C ILE A 30 -0.06 -4.15 8.44
N HIS A 31 1.00 -4.91 8.19
CA HIS A 31 2.13 -4.46 7.38
C HIS A 31 2.01 -4.94 5.94
N ASP A 32 2.81 -4.33 5.06
CA ASP A 32 3.05 -4.80 3.68
C ASP A 32 1.84 -4.69 2.75
N LEU A 33 0.94 -3.73 2.99
CA LEU A 33 0.03 -3.34 1.94
C LEU A 33 0.84 -2.60 0.87
N ARG A 34 0.40 -2.64 -0.37
CA ARG A 34 1.11 -2.00 -1.48
C ARG A 34 0.22 -0.99 -2.17
N VAL A 35 0.77 0.18 -2.44
CA VAL A 35 0.13 1.16 -3.31
C VAL A 35 0.66 0.90 -4.71
N VAL A 36 -0.22 0.52 -5.61
CA VAL A 36 0.14 0.08 -6.96
C VAL A 36 -0.37 1.08 -8.00
N ASN A 37 0.50 1.47 -8.92
CA ASN A 37 0.12 2.31 -10.04
C ASN A 37 -0.30 1.42 -11.21
N GLY A 38 -1.57 1.07 -11.23
CA GLY A 38 -2.13 0.19 -12.25
C GLY A 38 -2.58 0.93 -13.51
N GLU A 39 -2.97 0.18 -14.52
CA GLU A 39 -3.42 0.75 -15.79
C GLU A 39 -4.67 1.62 -15.65
N LYS A 40 -5.54 1.29 -14.71
CA LYS A 40 -6.78 2.03 -14.48
C LYS A 40 -6.68 3.05 -13.35
N GLY A 41 -5.49 3.23 -12.81
CA GLY A 41 -5.26 4.15 -11.71
C GLY A 41 -4.57 3.50 -10.53
N VAL A 42 -4.39 4.28 -9.48
CA VAL A 42 -3.69 3.84 -8.27
C VAL A 42 -4.66 3.08 -7.38
N PHE A 43 -4.22 1.95 -6.87
CA PHE A 43 -5.04 1.16 -5.95
C PHE A 43 -4.18 0.54 -4.85
N VAL A 44 -4.83 0.02 -3.84
CA VAL A 44 -4.17 -0.62 -2.69
C VAL A 44 -4.34 -2.14 -2.79
N ALA A 45 -3.22 -2.85 -2.77
CA ALA A 45 -3.21 -4.30 -2.74
C ALA A 45 -2.91 -4.78 -1.33
N MET A 46 -3.60 -5.84 -0.92
CA MET A 46 -3.42 -6.42 0.40
C MET A 46 -2.10 -7.20 0.49
N PRO A 47 -1.58 -7.43 1.70
CA PRO A 47 -0.38 -8.25 1.86
C PRO A 47 -0.61 -9.63 1.26
N SER A 48 0.36 -10.11 0.48
CA SER A 48 0.22 -11.39 -0.20
C SER A 48 1.54 -12.13 -0.18
N ARG A 49 1.45 -13.43 -0.45
CA ARG A 49 2.63 -14.27 -0.60
C ARG A 49 2.54 -15.05 -1.91
N LYS A 50 3.69 -15.42 -2.43
CA LYS A 50 3.77 -16.23 -3.63
C LYS A 50 3.68 -17.71 -3.26
N LEU A 51 2.77 -18.42 -3.93
CA LEU A 51 2.61 -19.86 -3.75
C LEU A 51 3.64 -20.62 -4.60
N PRO A 52 3.89 -21.92 -4.32
CA PRO A 52 4.78 -22.72 -5.15
C PRO A 52 4.36 -22.76 -6.62
N SER A 53 3.08 -22.60 -6.90
CA SER A 53 2.55 -22.54 -8.28
C SER A 53 2.91 -21.27 -9.03
N GLY A 54 3.46 -20.26 -8.34
CA GLY A 54 3.73 -18.95 -8.91
C GLY A 54 2.59 -17.95 -8.73
N GLU A 55 1.45 -18.39 -8.27
CA GLU A 55 0.32 -17.51 -8.00
C GLU A 55 0.51 -16.78 -6.67
N PHE A 56 -0.11 -15.59 -6.56
CA PHE A 56 -0.10 -14.83 -5.32
C PHE A 56 -1.40 -15.04 -4.57
N ARG A 57 -1.31 -15.14 -3.26
CA ARG A 57 -2.49 -15.26 -2.38
C ARG A 57 -2.39 -14.25 -1.26
N ASP A 58 -3.48 -13.52 -1.01
CA ASP A 58 -3.53 -12.58 0.09
C ASP A 58 -3.33 -13.31 1.42
N ILE A 59 -2.49 -12.73 2.27
CA ILE A 59 -2.27 -13.22 3.64
C ILE A 59 -3.45 -12.81 4.50
N CYS A 60 -3.95 -11.59 4.28
CA CYS A 60 -5.13 -11.07 4.96
C CYS A 60 -5.85 -10.13 4.01
N HIS A 61 -7.16 -10.03 4.15
CA HIS A 61 -7.96 -9.15 3.31
C HIS A 61 -9.30 -8.86 3.99
N PRO A 62 -9.96 -7.73 3.63
CA PRO A 62 -11.32 -7.48 4.10
C PRO A 62 -12.29 -8.51 3.51
N ILE A 63 -13.32 -8.82 4.26
CA ILE A 63 -14.30 -9.82 3.83
C ILE A 63 -15.57 -9.21 3.27
N ASN A 64 -15.64 -7.89 3.16
CA ASN A 64 -16.75 -7.21 2.50
C ASN A 64 -16.23 -6.00 1.72
N SER A 65 -17.04 -5.51 0.79
CA SER A 65 -16.63 -4.43 -0.10
C SER A 65 -16.56 -3.08 0.60
N ASP A 66 -17.39 -2.84 1.59
CA ASP A 66 -17.36 -1.56 2.32
C ASP A 66 -16.07 -1.39 3.08
N THR A 67 -15.59 -2.44 3.74
CA THR A 67 -14.31 -2.40 4.45
C THR A 67 -13.15 -2.25 3.47
N ARG A 68 -13.20 -2.94 2.33
CA ARG A 68 -12.17 -2.82 1.30
C ARG A 68 -12.08 -1.38 0.77
N GLN A 69 -13.22 -0.78 0.51
CA GLN A 69 -13.29 0.60 0.04
C GLN A 69 -12.75 1.58 1.09
N MET A 70 -13.10 1.38 2.34
CA MET A 70 -12.66 2.22 3.45
C MET A 70 -11.12 2.17 3.58
N ILE A 71 -10.53 0.98 3.51
CA ILE A 71 -9.08 0.81 3.56
C ILE A 71 -8.43 1.53 2.38
N GLN A 72 -8.95 1.31 1.17
CA GLN A 72 -8.38 1.93 -0.01
C GLN A 72 -8.45 3.46 0.07
N GLU A 73 -9.59 4.01 0.41
CA GLU A 73 -9.75 5.45 0.53
C GLU A 73 -8.83 6.04 1.59
N ARG A 74 -8.71 5.39 2.73
CA ARG A 74 -7.90 5.90 3.83
C ARG A 74 -6.40 5.87 3.49
N VAL A 75 -5.92 4.78 2.88
CA VAL A 75 -4.52 4.66 2.48
C VAL A 75 -4.20 5.63 1.34
N LEU A 76 -5.06 5.73 0.35
CA LEU A 76 -4.84 6.64 -0.78
C LEU A 76 -4.93 8.11 -0.36
N ALA A 77 -5.77 8.45 0.62
CA ALA A 77 -5.84 9.81 1.15
C ALA A 77 -4.49 10.20 1.78
N GLU A 78 -3.88 9.31 2.55
CA GLU A 78 -2.56 9.56 3.12
C GLU A 78 -1.49 9.65 2.03
N PHE A 79 -1.56 8.78 1.03
CA PHE A 79 -0.64 8.78 -0.10
C PHE A 79 -0.67 10.13 -0.83
N GLU A 80 -1.85 10.63 -1.12
CA GLU A 80 -2.00 11.94 -1.77
C GLU A 80 -1.55 13.09 -0.86
N ALA A 81 -1.84 12.99 0.43
CA ALA A 81 -1.42 14.02 1.39
C ALA A 81 0.10 14.12 1.49
N GLU A 82 0.81 13.04 1.22
CA GLU A 82 2.28 13.01 1.25
C GLU A 82 2.90 13.28 -0.12
N GLY A 83 2.11 13.71 -1.10
CA GLY A 83 2.59 14.15 -2.40
C GLY A 83 2.27 13.25 -3.58
N GLY A 84 1.67 12.09 -3.34
CA GLY A 84 1.20 11.22 -4.40
C GLY A 84 2.30 10.61 -5.25
N LEU A 85 1.94 10.24 -6.48
CA LEU A 85 2.85 9.56 -7.41
C LEU A 85 4.16 10.31 -7.63
N ASP A 86 4.10 11.62 -7.81
CA ASP A 86 5.28 12.41 -8.11
C ASP A 86 6.30 12.39 -6.96
N ALA A 87 5.84 12.63 -5.74
CA ALA A 87 6.71 12.65 -4.57
C ALA A 87 7.28 11.28 -4.28
N PHE A 88 6.45 10.23 -4.38
CA PHE A 88 6.90 8.87 -4.09
C PHE A 88 7.85 8.36 -5.17
N ALA A 89 7.62 8.69 -6.43
CA ALA A 89 8.54 8.33 -7.52
C ALA A 89 9.90 9.01 -7.33
N ARG A 90 9.91 10.28 -6.93
CA ARG A 90 11.15 11.01 -6.66
C ARG A 90 11.91 10.40 -5.49
N ALA A 91 11.22 10.12 -4.39
CA ALA A 91 11.84 9.52 -3.21
C ALA A 91 12.38 8.12 -3.52
N ALA A 92 11.66 7.33 -4.31
CA ALA A 92 12.13 6.01 -4.73
C ALA A 92 13.38 6.10 -5.59
N THR A 93 13.45 7.08 -6.50
CA THR A 93 14.63 7.32 -7.33
C THR A 93 15.84 7.69 -6.47
N GLU A 94 15.65 8.53 -5.47
CA GLU A 94 16.72 8.91 -4.54
C GLU A 94 17.24 7.70 -3.77
N LEU A 95 16.34 6.83 -3.32
CA LEU A 95 16.71 5.61 -2.59
C LEU A 95 17.46 4.62 -3.50
N ALA A 96 17.13 4.59 -4.78
CA ALA A 96 17.75 3.67 -5.74
C ALA A 96 19.08 4.19 -6.29
N THR A 97 19.39 5.47 -6.11
CA THR A 97 20.62 6.07 -6.63
C THR A 97 21.81 5.68 -5.75
N PRO A 98 22.87 5.09 -6.32
CA PRO A 98 24.06 4.76 -5.56
C PRO A 98 24.75 6.03 -5.02
N GLN A 99 25.26 5.92 -3.83
CA GLN A 99 26.03 7.01 -3.23
C GLN A 99 27.49 6.97 -3.72
#